data_3cfb94e0473c4fa6c86223255732535a
#
_entry.id   3cfb94e0473c4fa6c86223255732535a
#
_cell.length_a   1.000
_cell.length_b   1.000
_cell.length_c   1.000
_cell.angle_alpha   90.00
_cell.angle_beta   90.00
_cell.angle_gamma   90.00
#
_symmetry.space_group_name_H-M   'P 1'
#
loop_
_entity.id
_entity.type
_entity.pdbx_description
1 polymer ?
#
loop_
_entity_poly.entity_id
_entity_poly.type
_entity_poly.pdbx_seq_one_letter_code
_entity_poly.pdbx_strand_id
1 'polypeptide(L)'
;MAVIVMAVAIRAGVLPRPAFAPRHAAVRELFRVSVWAIGYIAANQIALIVVKNLADPGSGRLDAYAKAMTIFQLPHGLLAVTIVTTSAPLLARAVAQRNHGEFTQRFVSGARMTLALTIVPSLALSLFAEPIVRVLLGWGAFSDDAVNTTARALSGLSIGLVGFSLYLFALRGFYSHSDTRTPFFINVGQNSLNVVLAIPLANRFDVLGLGLAFAISYLVFAVVAVEAMARTHGTPHLLGLLLGGR
;
A
#
# COMPACT_ATOMS: atom_id res chain seq x y z
N MET A 1 -12.92 -21.10 2.58
CA MET A 1 -11.66 -21.28 3.32
C MET A 1 -11.87 -21.91 4.70
N ALA A 2 -12.65 -21.33 5.62
CA ALA A 2 -12.85 -21.90 6.98
C ALA A 2 -13.37 -23.36 7.00
N VAL A 3 -14.29 -23.72 6.11
CA VAL A 3 -14.84 -25.09 6.02
C VAL A 3 -13.76 -26.12 5.60
N ILE A 4 -12.87 -25.75 4.68
CA ILE A 4 -11.79 -26.64 4.23
C ILE A 4 -10.77 -26.87 5.35
N VAL A 5 -10.40 -25.80 6.07
CA VAL A 5 -9.49 -25.89 7.23
C VAL A 5 -10.11 -26.74 8.34
N MET A 6 -11.41 -26.58 8.61
CA MET A 6 -12.14 -27.39 9.58
C MET A 6 -12.17 -28.87 9.16
N ALA A 7 -12.44 -29.17 7.89
CA ALA A 7 -12.45 -30.54 7.39
C ALA A 7 -11.08 -31.22 7.48
N VAL A 8 -10.00 -30.47 7.21
CA VAL A 8 -8.61 -30.97 7.36
C VAL A 8 -8.26 -31.19 8.83
N ALA A 9 -8.65 -30.28 9.73
CA ALA A 9 -8.42 -30.43 11.17
C ALA A 9 -9.16 -31.63 11.76
N ILE A 10 -10.41 -31.88 11.32
CA ILE A 10 -11.20 -33.06 11.71
C ILE A 10 -10.51 -34.35 11.21
N ARG A 11 -10.02 -34.38 9.97
CA ARG A 11 -9.29 -35.55 9.42
C ARG A 11 -7.95 -35.80 10.12
N ALA A 12 -7.30 -34.74 10.59
CA ALA A 12 -6.04 -34.84 11.34
C ALA A 12 -6.24 -35.23 12.82
N GLY A 13 -7.48 -35.49 13.27
CA GLY A 13 -7.78 -35.84 14.67
C GLY A 13 -7.62 -34.68 15.66
N VAL A 14 -7.40 -33.44 15.16
CA VAL A 14 -7.25 -32.22 15.96
C VAL A 14 -8.59 -31.50 15.97
N LEU A 15 -9.52 -31.98 16.76
CA LEU A 15 -10.77 -31.26 17.01
C LEU A 15 -10.49 -30.13 17.98
N PRO A 16 -10.56 -28.85 17.55
CA PRO A 16 -10.44 -27.72 18.47
C PRO A 16 -11.64 -27.75 19.40
N ARG A 17 -11.43 -28.05 20.68
CA ARG A 17 -12.46 -27.85 21.69
C ARG A 17 -12.64 -26.34 21.90
N PRO A 18 -13.82 -25.79 21.70
CA PRO A 18 -14.07 -24.39 21.95
C PRO A 18 -13.89 -24.11 23.44
N ALA A 19 -12.75 -23.51 23.80
CA ALA A 19 -12.47 -23.06 25.15
C ALA A 19 -12.64 -21.55 25.21
N PHE A 20 -13.62 -21.06 25.95
CA PHE A 20 -13.78 -19.63 26.20
C PHE A 20 -12.80 -19.20 27.27
N ALA A 21 -11.60 -18.77 26.86
CA ALA A 21 -10.53 -18.32 27.75
C ALA A 21 -10.10 -16.88 27.42
N PRO A 22 -10.91 -15.85 27.72
CA PRO A 22 -10.64 -14.45 27.33
C PRO A 22 -9.38 -13.86 27.96
N ARG A 23 -8.89 -14.46 29.06
CA ARG A 23 -7.65 -14.04 29.77
C ARG A 23 -6.41 -14.77 29.27
N HIS A 24 -6.52 -15.67 28.31
CA HIS A 24 -5.35 -16.37 27.74
C HIS A 24 -4.40 -15.38 27.06
N ALA A 25 -3.09 -15.56 27.25
CA ALA A 25 -2.07 -14.64 26.71
C ALA A 25 -2.19 -14.44 25.19
N ALA A 26 -2.50 -15.50 24.43
CA ALA A 26 -2.72 -15.43 23.00
C ALA A 26 -3.95 -14.58 22.60
N VAL A 27 -5.02 -14.61 23.40
CA VAL A 27 -6.23 -13.78 23.14
C VAL A 27 -5.90 -12.30 23.36
N ARG A 28 -5.17 -11.99 24.40
CA ARG A 28 -4.73 -10.62 24.69
C ARG A 28 -3.77 -10.07 23.63
N GLU A 29 -2.87 -10.91 23.12
CA GLU A 29 -1.96 -10.54 22.04
C GLU A 29 -2.74 -10.32 20.74
N LEU A 30 -3.65 -11.23 20.39
CA LEU A 30 -4.53 -11.10 19.23
C LEU A 30 -5.35 -9.79 19.30
N PHE A 31 -5.93 -9.50 20.46
CA PHE A 31 -6.68 -8.26 20.68
C PHE A 31 -5.80 -7.02 20.46
N ARG A 32 -4.59 -7.01 21.03
CA ARG A 32 -3.63 -5.91 20.87
C ARG A 32 -3.28 -5.66 19.39
N VAL A 33 -2.98 -6.73 18.65
CA VAL A 33 -2.67 -6.64 17.21
C VAL A 33 -3.88 -6.15 16.43
N SER A 34 -5.08 -6.65 16.75
CA SER A 34 -6.34 -6.29 16.07
C SER A 34 -6.71 -4.83 16.27
N VAL A 35 -6.50 -4.25 17.45
CA VAL A 35 -6.80 -2.82 17.72
C VAL A 35 -6.01 -1.91 16.78
N TRP A 36 -4.71 -2.16 16.59
CA TRP A 36 -3.88 -1.38 15.69
C TRP A 36 -4.27 -1.59 14.22
N ALA A 37 -4.63 -2.83 13.85
CA ALA A 37 -5.11 -3.12 12.50
C ALA A 37 -6.45 -2.44 12.17
N ILE A 38 -7.39 -2.42 13.13
CA ILE A 38 -8.66 -1.69 12.99
C ILE A 38 -8.39 -0.18 12.88
N GLY A 39 -7.50 0.36 13.72
CA GLY A 39 -7.09 1.76 13.65
C GLY A 39 -6.50 2.13 12.28
N TYR A 40 -5.65 1.26 11.72
CA TYR A 40 -5.10 1.41 10.37
C TYR A 40 -6.21 1.51 9.32
N ILE A 41 -7.18 0.60 9.35
CA ILE A 41 -8.32 0.61 8.42
C ILE A 41 -9.15 1.88 8.60
N ALA A 42 -9.45 2.27 9.85
CA ALA A 42 -10.23 3.46 10.14
C ALA A 42 -9.54 4.74 9.61
N ALA A 43 -8.23 4.89 9.80
CA ALA A 43 -7.48 6.02 9.28
C ALA A 43 -7.56 6.11 7.75
N ASN A 44 -7.42 4.98 7.05
CA ASN A 44 -7.59 4.94 5.59
C ASN A 44 -8.99 5.32 5.15
N GLN A 45 -10.04 4.84 5.84
CA GLN A 45 -11.42 5.16 5.48
C GLN A 45 -11.74 6.64 5.69
N ILE A 46 -11.28 7.23 6.79
CA ILE A 46 -11.44 8.66 7.05
C ILE A 46 -10.76 9.49 5.94
N ALA A 47 -9.51 9.20 5.62
CA ALA A 47 -8.78 9.90 4.55
C ALA A 47 -9.48 9.73 3.19
N LEU A 48 -9.95 8.53 2.87
CA LEU A 48 -10.68 8.25 1.64
C LEU A 48 -11.97 9.07 1.54
N ILE A 49 -12.74 9.18 2.63
CA ILE A 49 -13.96 10.00 2.67
C ILE A 49 -13.61 11.47 2.40
N VAL A 50 -12.57 12.02 3.05
CA VAL A 50 -12.15 13.40 2.84
C VAL A 50 -11.74 13.64 1.38
N VAL A 51 -10.89 12.77 0.80
CA VAL A 51 -10.44 12.91 -0.60
C VAL A 51 -11.62 12.79 -1.58
N LYS A 52 -12.57 11.88 -1.33
CA LYS A 52 -13.78 11.76 -2.16
C LYS A 52 -14.66 13.02 -2.10
N ASN A 53 -14.80 13.64 -0.95
CA ASN A 53 -15.56 14.89 -0.84
C ASN A 53 -14.85 16.06 -1.54
N LEU A 54 -13.51 16.10 -1.51
CA LEU A 54 -12.73 17.09 -2.26
C LEU A 54 -12.80 16.89 -3.79
N ALA A 55 -13.12 15.67 -4.25
CA ALA A 55 -13.33 15.40 -5.66
C ALA A 55 -14.69 15.91 -6.19
N ASP A 56 -15.45 16.63 -5.38
CA ASP A 56 -16.72 17.27 -5.72
C ASP A 56 -17.74 16.27 -6.29
N PRO A 57 -18.46 15.52 -5.40
CA PRO A 57 -19.46 14.55 -5.82
C PRO A 57 -20.56 15.20 -6.68
N GLY A 58 -20.84 14.62 -7.85
CA GLY A 58 -21.82 15.13 -8.81
C GLY A 58 -21.22 15.89 -9.98
N SER A 59 -19.97 16.33 -9.93
CA SER A 59 -19.27 16.98 -11.02
C SER A 59 -18.65 16.01 -12.07
N GLY A 60 -18.71 14.70 -11.82
CA GLY A 60 -18.00 13.66 -12.61
C GLY A 60 -16.54 13.46 -12.20
N ARG A 61 -15.95 14.37 -11.41
CA ARG A 61 -14.56 14.31 -10.96
C ARG A 61 -14.29 13.12 -10.03
N LEU A 62 -15.23 12.82 -9.13
CA LEU A 62 -15.15 11.67 -8.24
C LEU A 62 -15.11 10.36 -9.04
N ASP A 63 -15.93 10.24 -10.05
CA ASP A 63 -15.99 9.06 -10.92
C ASP A 63 -14.70 8.91 -11.74
N ALA A 64 -14.19 10.03 -12.30
CA ALA A 64 -12.90 10.07 -12.99
C ALA A 64 -11.74 9.64 -12.09
N TYR A 65 -11.68 10.17 -10.84
CA TYR A 65 -10.66 9.77 -9.87
C TYR A 65 -10.76 8.29 -9.48
N ALA A 66 -11.98 7.77 -9.29
CA ALA A 66 -12.20 6.36 -8.96
C ALA A 66 -11.77 5.42 -10.11
N LYS A 67 -12.07 5.78 -11.36
CA LYS A 67 -11.61 5.03 -12.54
C LYS A 67 -10.09 5.08 -12.69
N ALA A 68 -9.49 6.26 -12.52
CA ALA A 68 -8.05 6.42 -12.52
C ALA A 68 -7.37 5.55 -11.45
N MET A 69 -7.92 5.51 -10.22
CA MET A 69 -7.42 4.67 -9.13
C MET A 69 -7.50 3.18 -9.49
N THR A 70 -8.55 2.74 -10.20
CA THR A 70 -8.68 1.35 -10.66
C THR A 70 -7.57 1.00 -11.65
N ILE A 71 -7.31 1.85 -12.65
CA ILE A 71 -6.23 1.65 -13.63
C ILE A 71 -4.85 1.67 -12.93
N PHE A 72 -4.64 2.62 -12.01
CA PHE A 72 -3.43 2.72 -11.20
C PHE A 72 -3.12 1.43 -10.43
N GLN A 73 -4.16 0.76 -9.91
CA GLN A 73 -3.99 -0.47 -9.13
C GLN A 73 -3.61 -1.70 -9.97
N LEU A 74 -3.81 -1.70 -11.29
CA LEU A 74 -3.52 -2.86 -12.14
C LEU A 74 -2.03 -3.26 -12.11
N PRO A 75 -1.05 -2.38 -12.39
CA PRO A 75 0.36 -2.76 -12.32
C PRO A 75 0.80 -3.05 -10.87
N HIS A 76 0.26 -2.33 -9.87
CA HIS A 76 0.53 -2.65 -8.48
C HIS A 76 0.08 -4.09 -8.13
N GLY A 77 -1.15 -4.45 -8.49
CA GLY A 77 -1.70 -5.78 -8.22
C GLY A 77 -0.93 -6.91 -8.91
N LEU A 78 -0.49 -6.70 -10.15
CA LEU A 78 0.24 -7.71 -10.91
C LEU A 78 1.69 -7.87 -10.43
N LEU A 79 2.39 -6.77 -10.19
CA LEU A 79 3.84 -6.78 -9.93
C LEU A 79 4.14 -6.75 -8.43
N ALA A 80 3.67 -5.72 -7.74
CA ALA A 80 4.03 -5.51 -6.33
C ALA A 80 3.40 -6.56 -5.41
N VAL A 81 2.14 -6.95 -5.64
CA VAL A 81 1.49 -7.99 -4.84
C VAL A 81 2.19 -9.34 -5.01
N THR A 82 2.66 -9.68 -6.21
CA THR A 82 3.42 -10.91 -6.44
C THR A 82 4.71 -10.92 -5.62
N ILE A 83 5.46 -9.80 -5.59
CA ILE A 83 6.68 -9.68 -4.78
C ILE A 83 6.36 -9.80 -3.30
N VAL A 84 5.32 -9.10 -2.85
CA VAL A 84 4.90 -9.13 -1.44
C VAL A 84 4.51 -10.53 -1.00
N THR A 85 3.71 -11.26 -1.81
CA THR A 85 3.24 -12.60 -1.46
C THR A 85 4.36 -13.64 -1.43
N THR A 86 5.36 -13.50 -2.29
CA THR A 86 6.54 -14.38 -2.28
C THR A 86 7.54 -14.02 -1.19
N SER A 87 7.73 -12.73 -0.89
CA SER A 87 8.71 -12.26 0.09
C SER A 87 8.22 -12.36 1.54
N ALA A 88 6.92 -12.18 1.80
CA ALA A 88 6.39 -12.15 3.17
C ALA A 88 6.68 -13.44 3.99
N PRO A 89 6.46 -14.66 3.47
CA PRO A 89 6.79 -15.87 4.21
C PRO A 89 8.30 -16.03 4.43
N LEU A 90 9.14 -15.57 3.50
CA LEU A 90 10.60 -15.63 3.63
C LEU A 90 11.09 -14.67 4.72
N LEU A 91 10.55 -13.46 4.78
CA LEU A 91 10.84 -12.49 5.84
C LEU A 91 10.41 -13.03 7.21
N ALA A 92 9.19 -13.56 7.32
CA ALA A 92 8.69 -14.14 8.57
C ALA A 92 9.53 -15.35 9.04
N ARG A 93 9.97 -16.18 8.09
CA ARG A 93 10.86 -17.32 8.41
C ARG A 93 12.21 -16.86 8.93
N ALA A 94 12.84 -15.86 8.30
CA ALA A 94 14.13 -15.32 8.76
C ALA A 94 14.01 -14.72 10.18
N VAL A 95 12.90 -14.02 10.48
CA VAL A 95 12.62 -13.50 11.82
C VAL A 95 12.43 -14.65 12.83
N ALA A 96 11.65 -15.67 12.50
CA ALA A 96 11.42 -16.83 13.36
C ALA A 96 12.73 -17.59 13.69
N GLN A 97 13.65 -17.64 12.73
CA GLN A 97 14.98 -18.25 12.87
C GLN A 97 16.01 -17.30 13.55
N ARG A 98 15.61 -16.09 13.92
CA ARG A 98 16.50 -15.03 14.47
C ARG A 98 17.72 -14.73 13.58
N ASN A 99 17.57 -14.92 12.26
CA ASN A 99 18.63 -14.68 11.28
C ASN A 99 18.51 -13.28 10.69
N HIS A 100 19.10 -12.30 11.38
CA HIS A 100 19.09 -10.89 10.98
C HIS A 100 19.75 -10.66 9.61
N GLY A 101 20.81 -11.39 9.29
CA GLY A 101 21.49 -11.27 8.00
C GLY A 101 20.60 -11.68 6.84
N GLU A 102 19.92 -12.83 6.96
CA GLU A 102 18.98 -13.30 5.96
C GLU A 102 17.77 -12.36 5.83
N PHE A 103 17.22 -11.89 6.96
CA PHE A 103 16.14 -10.91 6.93
C PHE A 103 16.53 -9.66 6.14
N THR A 104 17.68 -9.07 6.46
CA THR A 104 18.18 -7.86 5.78
C THR A 104 18.39 -8.10 4.29
N GLN A 105 19.02 -9.20 3.91
CA GLN A 105 19.23 -9.55 2.50
C GLN A 105 17.91 -9.70 1.75
N ARG A 106 16.93 -10.42 2.32
CA ARG A 106 15.60 -10.61 1.73
C ARG A 106 14.83 -9.29 1.61
N PHE A 107 14.89 -8.47 2.65
CA PHE A 107 14.24 -7.16 2.65
C PHE A 107 14.82 -6.23 1.57
N VAL A 108 16.14 -6.11 1.50
CA VAL A 108 16.81 -5.28 0.49
C VAL A 108 16.52 -5.77 -0.93
N SER A 109 16.63 -7.09 -1.16
CA SER A 109 16.33 -7.68 -2.47
C SER A 109 14.88 -7.43 -2.89
N GLY A 110 13.92 -7.67 -1.99
CA GLY A 110 12.49 -7.43 -2.27
C GLY A 110 12.17 -5.95 -2.50
N ALA A 111 12.77 -5.04 -1.73
CA ALA A 111 12.60 -3.61 -1.91
C ALA A 111 13.15 -3.14 -3.27
N ARG A 112 14.35 -3.58 -3.65
CA ARG A 112 14.95 -3.28 -4.96
C ARG A 112 14.12 -3.82 -6.10
N MET A 113 13.65 -5.06 -5.99
CA MET A 113 12.79 -5.67 -6.99
C MET A 113 11.46 -4.90 -7.14
N THR A 114 10.88 -4.45 -6.01
CA THR A 114 9.68 -3.61 -6.02
C THR A 114 9.92 -2.31 -6.76
N LEU A 115 11.03 -1.61 -6.47
CA LEU A 115 11.42 -0.38 -7.15
C LEU A 115 11.62 -0.63 -8.66
N ALA A 116 12.44 -1.61 -9.03
CA ALA A 116 12.77 -1.91 -10.43
C ALA A 116 11.51 -2.21 -11.27
N LEU A 117 10.58 -3.01 -10.73
CA LEU A 117 9.38 -3.43 -11.45
C LEU A 117 8.28 -2.35 -11.47
N THR A 118 8.30 -1.37 -10.56
CA THR A 118 7.25 -0.34 -10.50
C THR A 118 7.64 0.97 -11.18
N ILE A 119 8.93 1.25 -11.39
CA ILE A 119 9.39 2.47 -12.07
C ILE A 119 8.86 2.55 -13.51
N VAL A 120 9.01 1.47 -14.29
CA VAL A 120 8.58 1.47 -15.70
C VAL A 120 7.07 1.68 -15.86
N PRO A 121 6.17 0.92 -15.17
CA PRO A 121 4.75 1.19 -15.25
C PRO A 121 4.35 2.55 -14.64
N SER A 122 5.05 3.06 -13.62
CA SER A 122 4.82 4.40 -13.09
C SER A 122 5.03 5.47 -14.17
N LEU A 123 6.15 5.43 -14.87
CA LEU A 123 6.46 6.34 -15.96
C LEU A 123 5.48 6.16 -17.13
N ALA A 124 5.19 4.92 -17.53
CA ALA A 124 4.27 4.64 -18.62
C ALA A 124 2.86 5.17 -18.33
N LEU A 125 2.31 4.90 -17.15
CA LEU A 125 0.99 5.39 -16.77
C LEU A 125 0.95 6.91 -16.60
N SER A 126 2.06 7.53 -16.16
CA SER A 126 2.13 8.99 -16.00
C SER A 126 2.20 9.71 -17.35
N LEU A 127 3.07 9.24 -18.27
CA LEU A 127 3.33 9.88 -19.55
C LEU A 127 2.25 9.54 -20.59
N PHE A 128 1.72 8.33 -20.57
CA PHE A 128 0.73 7.84 -21.53
C PHE A 128 -0.68 7.71 -20.91
N ALA A 129 -0.99 8.52 -19.87
CA ALA A 129 -2.27 8.46 -19.17
C ALA A 129 -3.45 8.61 -20.12
N GLU A 130 -3.44 9.62 -21.01
CA GLU A 130 -4.54 9.89 -21.93
C GLU A 130 -4.77 8.75 -22.94
N PRO A 131 -3.78 8.30 -23.73
CA PRO A 131 -4.00 7.18 -24.65
C PRO A 131 -4.42 5.89 -23.92
N ILE A 132 -3.90 5.63 -22.73
CA ILE A 132 -4.31 4.46 -21.94
C ILE A 132 -5.78 4.56 -21.52
N VAL A 133 -6.20 5.69 -20.96
CA VAL A 133 -7.60 5.91 -20.57
C VAL A 133 -8.51 5.87 -21.79
N ARG A 134 -8.12 6.46 -22.91
CA ARG A 134 -8.87 6.47 -24.17
C ARG A 134 -9.07 5.04 -24.70
N VAL A 135 -8.05 4.21 -24.70
CA VAL A 135 -8.14 2.81 -25.16
C VAL A 135 -8.98 1.97 -24.20
N LEU A 136 -8.87 2.17 -22.88
CA LEU A 136 -9.56 1.34 -21.90
C LEU A 136 -11.01 1.77 -21.64
N LEU A 137 -11.30 3.08 -21.69
CA LEU A 137 -12.59 3.64 -21.28
C LEU A 137 -13.25 4.51 -22.36
N GLY A 138 -12.56 4.90 -23.43
CA GLY A 138 -13.04 5.83 -24.45
C GLY A 138 -14.09 5.22 -25.41
N TRP A 139 -14.96 4.34 -24.92
CA TRP A 139 -15.98 3.65 -25.71
C TRP A 139 -17.40 4.04 -25.25
N GLY A 140 -18.33 4.07 -26.19
CA GLY A 140 -19.73 4.31 -25.85
C GLY A 140 -20.01 5.75 -25.39
N ALA A 141 -20.63 5.92 -24.24
CA ALA A 141 -21.05 7.22 -23.70
C ALA A 141 -19.93 7.98 -22.92
N PHE A 142 -18.68 7.50 -22.93
CA PHE A 142 -17.58 8.14 -22.21
C PHE A 142 -17.02 9.30 -23.04
N SER A 143 -17.32 10.54 -22.62
CA SER A 143 -16.95 11.74 -23.35
C SER A 143 -15.45 12.02 -23.35
N ASP A 144 -14.97 12.81 -24.32
CA ASP A 144 -13.57 13.25 -24.35
C ASP A 144 -13.16 14.05 -23.11
N ASP A 145 -14.08 14.82 -22.52
CA ASP A 145 -13.83 15.53 -21.26
C ASP A 145 -13.65 14.56 -20.09
N ALA A 146 -14.46 13.49 -20.02
CA ALA A 146 -14.30 12.44 -19.03
C ALA A 146 -12.98 11.66 -19.22
N VAL A 147 -12.55 11.42 -20.48
CA VAL A 147 -11.22 10.84 -20.78
C VAL A 147 -10.12 11.73 -20.24
N ASN A 148 -10.14 13.03 -20.54
CA ASN A 148 -9.12 13.99 -20.14
C ASN A 148 -9.07 14.13 -18.62
N THR A 149 -10.22 14.24 -17.93
CA THR A 149 -10.30 14.35 -16.49
C THR A 149 -9.74 13.09 -15.80
N THR A 150 -10.10 11.90 -16.31
CA THR A 150 -9.58 10.62 -15.80
C THR A 150 -8.08 10.48 -16.05
N ALA A 151 -7.59 10.89 -17.22
CA ALA A 151 -6.17 10.84 -17.57
C ALA A 151 -5.33 11.77 -16.66
N ARG A 152 -5.82 12.97 -16.37
CA ARG A 152 -5.17 13.90 -15.44
C ARG A 152 -5.07 13.29 -14.03
N ALA A 153 -6.14 12.68 -13.53
CA ALA A 153 -6.12 11.97 -12.24
C ALA A 153 -5.11 10.80 -12.27
N LEU A 154 -5.11 10.00 -13.34
CA LEU A 154 -4.21 8.87 -13.50
C LEU A 154 -2.75 9.31 -13.56
N SER A 155 -2.44 10.35 -14.31
CA SER A 155 -1.08 10.91 -14.40
C SER A 155 -0.55 11.30 -13.02
N GLY A 156 -1.35 12.03 -12.23
CA GLY A 156 -0.97 12.42 -10.86
C GLY A 156 -0.75 11.21 -9.93
N LEU A 157 -1.69 10.26 -9.92
CA LEU A 157 -1.59 9.04 -9.11
C LEU A 157 -0.36 8.21 -9.46
N SER A 158 -0.06 8.09 -10.76
CA SER A 158 0.95 7.17 -11.27
C SER A 158 2.38 7.55 -10.86
N ILE A 159 2.66 8.83 -10.63
CA ILE A 159 3.91 9.31 -10.01
C ILE A 159 4.12 8.63 -8.64
N GLY A 160 3.04 8.38 -7.92
CA GLY A 160 3.07 7.73 -6.61
C GLY A 160 3.21 6.20 -6.62
N LEU A 161 3.17 5.54 -7.78
CA LEU A 161 3.14 4.07 -7.84
C LEU A 161 4.37 3.42 -7.19
N VAL A 162 5.54 4.00 -7.42
CA VAL A 162 6.80 3.53 -6.83
C VAL A 162 6.75 3.67 -5.31
N GLY A 163 6.38 4.86 -4.81
CA GLY A 163 6.26 5.13 -3.38
C GLY A 163 5.21 4.25 -2.71
N PHE A 164 4.03 4.12 -3.31
CA PHE A 164 2.94 3.27 -2.84
C PHE A 164 3.37 1.81 -2.70
N SER A 165 4.02 1.27 -3.72
CA SER A 165 4.46 -0.12 -3.72
C SER A 165 5.58 -0.38 -2.72
N LEU A 166 6.58 0.51 -2.65
CA LEU A 166 7.67 0.42 -1.68
C LEU A 166 7.17 0.57 -0.24
N TYR A 167 6.25 1.51 0.00
CA TYR A 167 5.58 1.70 1.28
C TYR A 167 4.91 0.40 1.75
N LEU A 168 4.05 -0.19 0.91
CA LEU A 168 3.35 -1.42 1.26
C LEU A 168 4.31 -2.60 1.46
N PHE A 169 5.40 -2.66 0.69
CA PHE A 169 6.45 -3.67 0.89
C PHE A 169 7.16 -3.46 2.25
N ALA A 170 7.55 -2.24 2.59
CA ALA A 170 8.22 -1.93 3.86
C ALA A 170 7.35 -2.30 5.08
N LEU A 171 6.03 -2.08 5.01
CA LEU A 171 5.11 -2.50 6.07
C LEU A 171 5.13 -4.02 6.31
N ARG A 172 5.41 -4.85 5.27
CA ARG A 172 5.55 -6.31 5.45
C ARG A 172 6.73 -6.69 6.32
N GLY A 173 7.81 -5.91 6.27
CA GLY A 173 8.94 -6.06 7.19
C GLY A 173 8.50 -5.95 8.65
N PHE A 174 7.73 -4.93 9.01
CA PHE A 174 7.18 -4.76 10.36
C PHE A 174 6.23 -5.90 10.75
N TYR A 175 5.32 -6.28 9.85
CA TYR A 175 4.39 -7.37 10.13
C TYR A 175 5.09 -8.71 10.35
N SER A 176 6.22 -8.96 9.70
CA SER A 176 7.02 -10.17 9.95
C SER A 176 7.61 -10.24 11.37
N HIS A 177 7.80 -9.07 12.02
CA HIS A 177 8.20 -8.95 13.42
C HIS A 177 6.98 -8.85 14.39
N SER A 178 5.76 -9.10 13.90
CA SER A 178 4.52 -8.93 14.66
C SER A 178 4.30 -7.48 15.16
N ASP A 179 5.00 -6.52 14.55
CA ASP A 179 4.80 -5.09 14.84
C ASP A 179 3.70 -4.54 13.95
N THR A 180 2.56 -4.24 14.56
CA THR A 180 1.42 -3.58 13.92
C THR A 180 1.26 -2.14 14.36
N ARG A 181 1.95 -1.75 15.43
CA ARG A 181 1.89 -0.40 16.00
C ARG A 181 2.62 0.61 15.11
N THR A 182 3.87 0.31 14.74
CA THR A 182 4.67 1.19 13.87
C THR A 182 3.98 1.44 12.52
N PRO A 183 3.50 0.41 11.77
CA PRO A 183 2.68 0.59 10.58
C PRO A 183 1.46 1.47 10.77
N PHE A 184 0.77 1.38 11.91
CA PHE A 184 -0.38 2.24 12.20
C PHE A 184 0.02 3.72 12.23
N PHE A 185 1.06 4.10 13.00
CA PHE A 185 1.48 5.51 13.07
C PHE A 185 2.03 6.04 11.75
N ILE A 186 2.78 5.22 11.01
CA ILE A 186 3.24 5.56 9.66
C ILE A 186 2.05 5.82 8.74
N ASN A 187 1.01 4.99 8.81
CA ASN A 187 -0.21 5.13 8.02
C ASN A 187 -1.02 6.38 8.40
N VAL A 188 -1.18 6.66 9.70
CA VAL A 188 -1.84 7.89 10.15
C VAL A 188 -1.10 9.12 9.61
N GLY A 189 0.23 9.14 9.70
CA GLY A 189 1.04 10.23 9.16
C GLY A 189 0.88 10.38 7.64
N GLN A 190 0.92 9.26 6.90
CA GLN A 190 0.75 9.24 5.45
C GLN A 190 -0.64 9.79 5.04
N ASN A 191 -1.70 9.31 5.69
CA ASN A 191 -3.06 9.79 5.41
C ASN A 191 -3.26 11.26 5.80
N SER A 192 -2.68 11.70 6.92
CA SER A 192 -2.71 13.10 7.33
C SER A 192 -2.01 13.99 6.31
N LEU A 193 -0.83 13.60 5.85
CA LEU A 193 -0.12 14.35 4.82
C LEU A 193 -0.90 14.38 3.50
N ASN A 194 -1.50 13.25 3.10
CA ASN A 194 -2.33 13.19 1.91
C ASN A 194 -3.51 14.17 1.99
N VAL A 195 -4.25 14.18 3.09
CA VAL A 195 -5.39 15.09 3.30
C VAL A 195 -4.94 16.56 3.30
N VAL A 196 -3.86 16.87 4.02
CA VAL A 196 -3.31 18.25 4.09
C VAL A 196 -2.88 18.74 2.72
N LEU A 197 -2.26 17.91 1.89
CA LEU A 197 -1.83 18.27 0.54
C LEU A 197 -3.01 18.24 -0.46
N ALA A 198 -4.00 17.39 -0.27
CA ALA A 198 -5.13 17.28 -1.17
C ALA A 198 -5.92 18.59 -1.27
N ILE A 199 -6.11 19.30 -0.16
CA ILE A 199 -6.87 20.55 -0.12
C ILE A 199 -6.27 21.62 -1.05
N PRO A 200 -5.02 22.09 -0.87
CA PRO A 200 -4.45 23.13 -1.73
C PRO A 200 -4.19 22.66 -3.16
N LEU A 201 -3.80 21.38 -3.34
CA LEU A 201 -3.51 20.85 -4.67
C LEU A 201 -4.77 20.63 -5.48
N ALA A 202 -5.88 20.18 -4.88
CA ALA A 202 -7.15 20.06 -5.58
C ALA A 202 -7.68 21.43 -6.01
N ASN A 203 -7.59 22.44 -5.15
CA ASN A 203 -8.02 23.80 -5.49
C ASN A 203 -7.23 24.41 -6.66
N ARG A 204 -5.97 24.02 -6.85
CA ARG A 204 -5.10 24.57 -7.89
C ARG A 204 -5.05 23.73 -9.16
N PHE A 205 -5.10 22.42 -9.05
CA PHE A 205 -4.87 21.45 -10.14
C PHE A 205 -6.02 20.46 -10.33
N ASP A 206 -7.11 20.63 -9.57
CA ASP A 206 -8.30 19.80 -9.65
C ASP A 206 -7.98 18.30 -9.35
N VAL A 207 -8.52 17.36 -10.11
CA VAL A 207 -8.29 15.91 -9.93
C VAL A 207 -6.82 15.51 -10.06
N LEU A 208 -6.03 16.22 -10.87
CA LEU A 208 -4.58 16.04 -10.92
C LEU A 208 -3.96 16.32 -9.55
N GLY A 209 -4.44 17.37 -8.87
CA GLY A 209 -3.97 17.73 -7.54
C GLY A 209 -4.23 16.67 -6.49
N LEU A 210 -5.38 15.99 -6.55
CA LEU A 210 -5.68 14.83 -5.69
C LEU A 210 -4.70 13.67 -5.93
N GLY A 211 -4.40 13.40 -7.21
CA GLY A 211 -3.40 12.39 -7.58
C GLY A 211 -1.99 12.73 -7.10
N LEU A 212 -1.58 14.00 -7.21
CA LEU A 212 -0.28 14.48 -6.73
C LEU A 212 -0.18 14.43 -5.20
N ALA A 213 -1.25 14.79 -4.47
CA ALA A 213 -1.29 14.67 -3.01
C ALA A 213 -1.06 13.22 -2.56
N PHE A 214 -1.73 12.28 -3.22
CA PHE A 214 -1.52 10.84 -3.03
C PHE A 214 -0.06 10.46 -3.32
N ALA A 215 0.48 10.86 -4.47
CA ALA A 215 1.83 10.52 -4.89
C ALA A 215 2.88 11.02 -3.90
N ILE A 216 2.84 12.30 -3.53
CA ILE A 216 3.79 12.92 -2.62
C ILE A 216 3.72 12.25 -1.25
N SER A 217 2.51 12.03 -0.71
CA SER A 217 2.34 11.42 0.61
C SER A 217 2.92 10.00 0.67
N TYR A 218 2.69 9.18 -0.37
CA TYR A 218 3.25 7.83 -0.41
C TYR A 218 4.75 7.80 -0.68
N LEU A 219 5.31 8.72 -1.49
CA LEU A 219 6.75 8.84 -1.68
C LEU A 219 7.46 9.20 -0.37
N VAL A 220 6.95 10.20 0.34
CA VAL A 220 7.51 10.63 1.64
C VAL A 220 7.43 9.49 2.65
N PHE A 221 6.27 8.86 2.79
CA PHE A 221 6.08 7.81 3.80
C PHE A 221 6.67 6.45 3.40
N ALA A 222 6.99 6.21 2.14
CA ALA A 222 7.87 5.10 1.74
C ALA A 222 9.27 5.28 2.32
N VAL A 223 9.83 6.50 2.21
CA VAL A 223 11.12 6.83 2.84
C VAL A 223 11.05 6.67 4.36
N VAL A 224 10.02 7.25 5.00
CA VAL A 224 9.82 7.13 6.45
C VAL A 224 9.71 5.66 6.88
N ALA A 225 9.00 4.82 6.14
CA ALA A 225 8.84 3.40 6.46
C ALA A 225 10.16 2.63 6.35
N VAL A 226 10.96 2.88 5.31
CA VAL A 226 12.28 2.26 5.13
C VAL A 226 13.25 2.73 6.23
N GLU A 227 13.28 4.03 6.53
CA GLU A 227 14.14 4.58 7.59
C GLU A 227 13.73 4.10 8.99
N ALA A 228 12.42 3.98 9.27
CA ALA A 228 11.93 3.39 10.49
C ALA A 228 12.36 1.92 10.62
N MET A 229 12.31 1.14 9.52
CA MET A 229 12.79 -0.25 9.48
C MET A 229 14.30 -0.32 9.75
N ALA A 230 15.08 0.60 9.18
CA ALA A 230 16.52 0.68 9.42
C ALA A 230 16.84 0.93 10.91
N ARG A 231 16.13 1.85 11.54
CA ARG A 231 16.33 2.22 12.95
C ARG A 231 15.86 1.14 13.93
N THR A 232 14.76 0.44 13.62
CA THR A 232 14.18 -0.54 14.56
C THR A 232 14.74 -1.94 14.40
N HIS A 233 15.12 -2.32 13.19
CA HIS A 233 15.52 -3.70 12.86
C HIS A 233 16.89 -3.80 12.16
N GLY A 234 17.64 -2.70 12.05
CA GLY A 234 19.02 -2.70 11.56
C GLY A 234 19.16 -3.00 10.07
N THR A 235 18.12 -2.77 9.26
CA THR A 235 18.24 -2.85 7.81
C THR A 235 19.00 -1.63 7.27
N PRO A 236 19.55 -1.67 6.04
CA PRO A 236 20.17 -0.50 5.44
C PRO A 236 19.19 0.67 5.30
N HIS A 237 19.67 1.88 5.53
CA HIS A 237 18.96 3.12 5.21
C HIS A 237 18.66 3.21 3.71
N LEU A 238 17.75 4.10 3.31
CA LEU A 238 17.32 4.21 1.91
C LEU A 238 18.49 4.37 0.94
N LEU A 239 19.49 5.19 1.27
CA LEU A 239 20.69 5.36 0.45
C LEU A 239 21.48 4.06 0.28
N GLY A 240 21.67 3.30 1.35
CA GLY A 240 22.33 1.99 1.30
C GLY A 240 21.52 0.96 0.49
N LEU A 241 20.19 1.04 0.58
CA LEU A 241 19.28 0.21 -0.20
C LEU A 241 19.40 0.51 -1.70
N LEU A 242 19.51 1.78 -2.10
CA LEU A 242 19.61 2.19 -3.50
C LEU A 242 21.01 1.93 -4.09
N LEU A 243 22.06 2.31 -3.36
CA LEU A 243 23.46 2.29 -3.86
C LEU A 243 24.15 0.94 -3.70
N GLY A 244 23.54 -0.02 -3.03
CA GLY A 244 24.16 -1.33 -2.82
C GLY A 244 25.27 -1.33 -1.77
N GLY A 245 25.39 -0.29 -0.96
CA GLY A 245 26.30 -0.23 0.18
C GLY A 245 26.01 -1.34 1.19
N ARG A 246 27.04 -2.04 1.62
CA ARG A 246 27.04 -3.00 2.73
C ARG A 246 26.89 -2.28 4.05
#